data_644a1f7fc627631dbb8af6103e0dc36b
#
_entry.id   644a1f7fc627631dbb8af6103e0dc36b
#
_cell.length_a   1.000
_cell.length_b   1.000
_cell.length_c   1.000
_cell.angle_alpha   90.00
_cell.angle_beta   90.00
_cell.angle_gamma   90.00
#
_symmetry.space_group_name_H-M   'P 1'
#
loop_
_entity.id
_entity.type
_entity.pdbx_description
1 polymer ?
#
loop_
_entity_poly.entity_id
_entity_poly.type
_entity_poly.pdbx_seq_one_letter_code
_entity_poly.pdbx_strand_id
1 'polypeptide(L)'
;MQVSTAEFKKGLRIVFDDQPYQIVEFQHVKPGKGGAFVRTKLKHMRQGRVIDNTFRSGEKVELVDFEEKHMQFLYRDDRYHFMDLETYEQVSLSADEVGDAREYLKENTEVDVLYIDSAPTTVELPNFVELAVARTDPGVRGDTAQGGTKPATLETGAVVQVPLFLNEGDLVKVDTRTGEYLGRVATAS
;
A
#
# COMPACT_ATOMS: atom_id res chain seq x y z
N MET A 1 -23.22 0.85 -7.52
CA MET A 1 -22.75 1.06 -8.90
C MET A 1 -22.07 -0.20 -9.40
N GLN A 2 -22.36 -0.63 -10.61
CA GLN A 2 -21.76 -1.81 -11.22
C GLN A 2 -20.78 -1.41 -12.31
N VAL A 3 -19.72 -2.20 -12.45
CA VAL A 3 -18.76 -2.09 -13.55
C VAL A 3 -18.58 -3.44 -14.21
N SER A 4 -18.14 -3.45 -15.46
CA SER A 4 -17.82 -4.69 -16.15
C SER A 4 -16.34 -5.04 -16.01
N THR A 5 -15.97 -6.26 -16.37
CA THR A 5 -14.56 -6.69 -16.38
C THR A 5 -13.67 -5.85 -17.28
N ALA A 6 -14.25 -5.17 -18.28
CA ALA A 6 -13.50 -4.25 -19.15
C ALA A 6 -12.93 -3.05 -18.39
N GLU A 7 -13.51 -2.71 -17.25
CA GLU A 7 -13.11 -1.57 -16.41
C GLU A 7 -12.17 -2.00 -15.27
N PHE A 8 -11.78 -3.26 -15.20
CA PHE A 8 -10.90 -3.76 -14.15
C PHE A 8 -9.54 -3.09 -14.23
N LYS A 9 -9.04 -2.69 -13.07
CA LYS A 9 -7.70 -2.14 -12.87
C LYS A 9 -7.19 -2.52 -11.50
N LYS A 10 -5.88 -2.50 -11.31
CA LYS A 10 -5.28 -2.72 -9.99
C LYS A 10 -5.78 -1.65 -9.01
N GLY A 11 -6.14 -2.09 -7.82
CA GLY A 11 -6.66 -1.21 -6.78
C GLY A 11 -8.17 -1.04 -6.79
N LEU A 12 -8.87 -1.52 -7.84
CA LEU A 12 -10.32 -1.44 -7.88
C LEU A 12 -10.93 -2.28 -6.75
N ARG A 13 -11.86 -1.69 -6.02
CA ARG A 13 -12.53 -2.33 -4.89
C ARG A 13 -13.90 -2.81 -5.30
N ILE A 14 -14.09 -4.12 -5.23
CA ILE A 14 -15.32 -4.78 -5.69
C ILE A 14 -15.94 -5.60 -4.56
N VAL A 15 -17.25 -5.80 -4.66
CA VAL A 15 -17.96 -6.75 -3.81
C VAL A 15 -17.92 -8.13 -4.49
N PHE A 16 -17.35 -9.09 -3.82
CA PHE A 16 -17.30 -10.48 -4.26
C PHE A 16 -17.71 -11.37 -3.09
N ASP A 17 -18.68 -12.27 -3.33
CA ASP A 17 -19.22 -13.15 -2.28
C ASP A 17 -19.66 -12.36 -1.03
N ASP A 18 -20.37 -11.26 -1.27
CA ASP A 18 -20.86 -10.31 -0.24
C ASP A 18 -19.77 -9.71 0.64
N GLN A 19 -18.52 -9.73 0.22
CA GLN A 19 -17.38 -9.20 0.96
C GLN A 19 -16.58 -8.20 0.12
N PRO A 20 -15.92 -7.22 0.77
CA PRO A 20 -15.09 -6.26 0.06
C PRO A 20 -13.73 -6.86 -0.29
N TYR A 21 -13.39 -6.81 -1.57
CA TYR A 21 -12.11 -7.25 -2.11
C TYR A 21 -11.49 -6.15 -2.97
N GLN A 22 -10.17 -6.12 -3.01
CA GLN A 22 -9.42 -5.26 -3.91
C GLN A 22 -8.73 -6.11 -4.97
N ILE A 23 -8.84 -5.70 -6.24
CA ILE A 23 -8.13 -6.37 -7.32
C ILE A 23 -6.64 -6.02 -7.21
N VAL A 24 -5.80 -7.03 -6.97
CA VAL A 24 -4.35 -6.84 -6.87
C VAL A 24 -3.63 -7.23 -8.16
N GLU A 25 -4.19 -8.19 -8.91
CA GLU A 25 -3.72 -8.57 -10.24
C GLU A 25 -4.90 -9.00 -11.09
N PHE A 26 -4.81 -8.78 -12.40
CA PHE A 26 -5.78 -9.30 -13.35
C PHE A 26 -5.14 -9.50 -14.72
N GLN A 27 -5.70 -10.45 -15.47
CA GLN A 27 -5.28 -10.76 -16.83
C GLN A 27 -6.49 -11.13 -17.68
N HIS A 28 -6.66 -10.43 -18.81
CA HIS A 28 -7.63 -10.78 -19.83
C HIS A 28 -7.08 -11.93 -20.68
N VAL A 29 -7.86 -13.00 -20.83
CA VAL A 29 -7.45 -14.19 -21.61
C VAL A 29 -8.50 -14.46 -22.69
N LYS A 30 -8.05 -14.57 -23.92
CA LYS A 30 -8.86 -14.98 -25.07
C LYS A 30 -8.33 -16.34 -25.55
N PRO A 31 -8.95 -17.46 -25.12
CA PRO A 31 -8.52 -18.79 -25.59
C PRO A 31 -8.87 -18.99 -27.07
N GLY A 32 -8.15 -19.86 -27.74
CA GLY A 32 -8.44 -20.24 -29.14
C GLY A 32 -9.79 -20.95 -29.32
N LYS A 33 -10.30 -21.59 -28.26
CA LYS A 33 -11.61 -22.20 -28.18
C LYS A 33 -12.24 -21.84 -26.86
N GLY A 34 -13.53 -21.47 -26.86
CA GLY A 34 -14.28 -21.08 -25.68
C GLY A 34 -14.39 -19.58 -25.50
N GLY A 35 -15.11 -19.15 -24.46
CA GLY A 35 -15.34 -17.74 -24.16
C GLY A 35 -14.14 -17.08 -23.50
N ALA A 36 -13.95 -15.79 -23.78
CA ALA A 36 -12.95 -14.98 -23.12
C ALA A 36 -13.26 -14.86 -21.62
N PHE A 37 -12.22 -14.77 -20.81
CA PHE A 37 -12.34 -14.64 -19.37
C PHE A 37 -11.26 -13.73 -18.79
N VAL A 38 -11.43 -13.34 -17.52
CA VAL A 38 -10.49 -12.50 -16.79
C VAL A 38 -10.07 -13.22 -15.51
N ARG A 39 -8.79 -13.57 -15.42
CA ARG A 39 -8.21 -14.12 -14.19
C ARG A 39 -7.89 -12.97 -13.26
N THR A 40 -8.27 -13.10 -12.00
CA THR A 40 -8.00 -12.06 -10.99
C THR A 40 -7.39 -12.65 -9.74
N LYS A 41 -6.56 -11.85 -9.07
CA LYS A 41 -6.19 -12.03 -7.68
C LYS A 41 -6.91 -10.97 -6.87
N LEU A 42 -7.68 -11.40 -5.88
CA LEU A 42 -8.50 -10.55 -5.05
C LEU A 42 -7.99 -10.60 -3.61
N LYS A 43 -7.70 -9.44 -3.04
CA LYS A 43 -7.29 -9.33 -1.64
C LYS A 43 -8.49 -8.91 -0.80
N HIS A 44 -8.83 -9.72 0.20
CA HIS A 44 -9.90 -9.38 1.14
C HIS A 44 -9.50 -8.17 1.97
N MET A 45 -10.33 -7.12 1.95
CA MET A 45 -9.97 -5.84 2.53
C MET A 45 -9.88 -5.84 4.06
N ARG A 46 -10.58 -6.76 4.74
CA ARG A 46 -10.55 -6.87 6.20
C ARG A 46 -9.58 -7.91 6.71
N GLN A 47 -9.45 -9.03 6.01
CA GLN A 47 -8.65 -10.19 6.44
C GLN A 47 -7.27 -10.26 5.79
N GLY A 48 -7.06 -9.51 4.71
CA GLY A 48 -5.79 -9.49 3.99
C GLY A 48 -5.48 -10.73 3.16
N ARG A 49 -6.30 -11.78 3.21
CA ARG A 49 -6.09 -12.99 2.42
C ARG A 49 -6.29 -12.71 0.94
N VAL A 50 -5.50 -13.38 0.11
CA VAL A 50 -5.60 -13.27 -1.36
C VAL A 50 -6.19 -14.56 -1.90
N ILE A 51 -7.20 -14.42 -2.78
CA ILE A 51 -7.83 -15.54 -3.48
C ILE A 51 -7.72 -15.31 -4.98
N ASP A 52 -7.77 -16.40 -5.74
CA ASP A 52 -7.89 -16.35 -7.19
C ASP A 52 -9.36 -16.53 -7.57
N ASN A 53 -9.83 -15.71 -8.52
CA ASN A 53 -11.15 -15.87 -9.10
C ASN A 53 -11.12 -15.53 -10.59
N THR A 54 -11.88 -16.29 -11.37
CA THR A 54 -12.01 -16.08 -12.80
C THR A 54 -13.41 -15.57 -13.11
N PHE A 55 -13.48 -14.40 -13.76
CA PHE A 55 -14.72 -13.81 -14.24
C PHE A 55 -14.88 -14.05 -15.73
N ARG A 56 -16.11 -14.19 -16.20
CA ARG A 56 -16.37 -14.18 -17.64
C ARG A 56 -16.15 -12.77 -18.18
N SER A 57 -15.60 -12.66 -19.39
CA SER A 57 -15.46 -11.36 -20.04
C SER A 57 -16.82 -10.69 -20.20
N GLY A 58 -16.92 -9.43 -19.75
CA GLY A 58 -18.17 -8.68 -19.74
C GLY A 58 -19.04 -8.87 -18.51
N GLU A 59 -18.68 -9.77 -17.61
CA GLU A 59 -19.39 -9.95 -16.34
C GLU A 59 -19.37 -8.64 -15.53
N LYS A 60 -20.48 -8.36 -14.87
CA LYS A 60 -20.62 -7.16 -14.04
C LYS A 60 -20.41 -7.48 -12.57
N VAL A 61 -19.73 -6.60 -11.86
CA VAL A 61 -19.51 -6.67 -10.42
C VAL A 61 -19.91 -5.35 -9.77
N GLU A 62 -20.28 -5.41 -8.51
CA GLU A 62 -20.55 -4.20 -7.75
C GLU A 62 -19.27 -3.58 -7.21
N LEU A 63 -19.18 -2.26 -7.22
CA LEU A 63 -18.13 -1.52 -6.54
C LEU A 63 -18.44 -1.43 -5.05
N VAL A 64 -17.40 -1.46 -4.24
CA VAL A 64 -17.52 -1.24 -2.79
C VAL A 64 -17.86 0.22 -2.55
N ASP A 65 -18.89 0.45 -1.73
CA ASP A 65 -19.25 1.76 -1.23
C ASP A 65 -18.40 2.06 0.00
N PHE A 66 -17.66 3.17 -0.01
CA PHE A 66 -16.78 3.53 1.10
C PHE A 66 -16.73 5.04 1.31
N GLU A 67 -16.39 5.44 2.54
CA GLU A 67 -16.06 6.81 2.90
C GLU A 67 -14.58 6.90 3.24
N GLU A 68 -13.95 8.00 2.88
CA GLU A 68 -12.58 8.32 3.29
C GLU A 68 -12.60 9.35 4.40
N LYS A 69 -11.82 9.09 5.47
CA LYS A 69 -11.59 10.07 6.52
C LYS A 69 -10.09 10.34 6.63
N HIS A 70 -9.73 11.62 6.58
CA HIS A 70 -8.35 12.03 6.72
C HIS A 70 -7.93 11.97 8.18
N MET A 71 -6.92 11.15 8.47
CA MET A 71 -6.48 10.84 9.82
C MET A 71 -4.97 10.92 9.95
N GLN A 72 -4.51 10.97 11.20
CA GLN A 72 -3.10 10.93 11.55
C GLN A 72 -2.80 9.64 12.28
N PHE A 73 -1.75 8.94 11.84
CA PHE A 73 -1.25 7.78 12.58
C PHE A 73 -0.60 8.25 13.88
N LEU A 74 -1.02 7.68 15.00
CA LEU A 74 -0.53 8.05 16.32
C LEU A 74 0.59 7.13 16.80
N TYR A 75 0.28 5.85 16.98
CA TYR A 75 1.21 4.85 17.48
C TYR A 75 0.71 3.44 17.19
N ARG A 76 1.59 2.49 17.39
CA ARG A 76 1.31 1.05 17.28
C ARG A 76 1.57 0.36 18.60
N ASP A 77 0.61 -0.46 19.03
CA ASP A 77 0.78 -1.51 20.03
C ASP A 77 0.45 -2.87 19.38
N ASP A 78 -0.49 -3.63 19.86
CA ASP A 78 -1.06 -4.78 19.15
C ASP A 78 -1.96 -4.37 17.98
N ARG A 79 -2.36 -3.09 17.94
CA ARG A 79 -3.15 -2.48 16.88
C ARG A 79 -2.51 -1.17 16.43
N TYR A 80 -2.99 -0.65 15.30
CA TYR A 80 -2.55 0.64 14.75
C TYR A 80 -3.60 1.70 15.07
N HIS A 81 -3.19 2.78 15.73
CA HIS A 81 -4.09 3.82 16.25
C HIS A 81 -4.01 5.08 15.40
N PHE A 82 -5.16 5.58 15.02
CA PHE A 82 -5.32 6.75 14.16
C PHE A 82 -6.27 7.75 14.81
N MET A 83 -6.07 9.02 14.52
CA MET A 83 -6.93 10.11 15.01
C MET A 83 -7.47 10.89 13.81
N ASP A 84 -8.79 11.09 13.80
CA ASP A 84 -9.46 11.97 12.85
C ASP A 84 -9.01 13.41 13.08
N LEU A 85 -8.52 14.07 12.04
CA LEU A 85 -7.99 15.43 12.16
C LEU A 85 -9.08 16.49 12.29
N GLU A 86 -10.33 16.16 11.97
CA GLU A 86 -11.47 17.06 12.12
C GLU A 86 -12.17 16.91 13.49
N THR A 87 -12.43 15.66 13.89
CA THR A 87 -13.22 15.36 15.09
C THR A 87 -12.37 15.00 16.30
N TYR A 88 -11.09 14.66 16.10
CA TYR A 88 -10.16 14.17 17.12
C TYR A 88 -10.55 12.81 17.71
N GLU A 89 -11.52 12.13 17.11
CA GLU A 89 -11.87 10.77 17.49
C GLU A 89 -10.75 9.81 17.10
N GLN A 90 -10.49 8.83 17.94
CA GLN A 90 -9.48 7.82 17.72
C GLN A 90 -10.11 6.50 17.31
N VAL A 91 -9.51 5.84 16.34
CA VAL A 91 -9.90 4.50 15.91
C VAL A 91 -8.67 3.63 15.81
N SER A 92 -8.86 2.30 15.84
CA SER A 92 -7.77 1.35 15.67
C SER A 92 -8.08 0.36 14.58
N LEU A 93 -7.02 -0.08 13.90
CA LEU A 93 -7.06 -1.09 12.86
C LEU A 93 -6.09 -2.22 13.23
N SER A 94 -6.43 -3.43 12.83
CA SER A 94 -5.53 -4.58 12.98
C SER A 94 -4.37 -4.52 11.99
N ALA A 95 -3.32 -5.28 12.24
CA ALA A 95 -2.20 -5.41 11.30
C ALA A 95 -2.66 -5.92 9.92
N ASP A 96 -3.62 -6.85 9.89
CA ASP A 96 -4.17 -7.38 8.64
C ASP A 96 -4.96 -6.32 7.86
N GLU A 97 -5.72 -5.47 8.55
CA GLU A 97 -6.47 -4.38 7.95
C GLU A 97 -5.55 -3.30 7.38
N VAL A 98 -4.48 -2.95 8.10
CA VAL A 98 -3.47 -2.01 7.62
C VAL A 98 -2.68 -2.59 6.45
N GLY A 99 -2.35 -3.88 6.53
CA GLY A 99 -1.63 -4.58 5.47
C GLY A 99 -0.23 -4.01 5.23
N ASP A 100 0.18 -3.94 3.96
CA ASP A 100 1.53 -3.49 3.59
C ASP A 100 1.80 -2.03 3.93
N ALA A 101 0.78 -1.23 4.16
CA ALA A 101 0.93 0.16 4.59
C ALA A 101 1.72 0.30 5.89
N ARG A 102 1.68 -0.73 6.75
CA ARG A 102 2.41 -0.74 8.02
C ARG A 102 3.92 -0.55 7.88
N GLU A 103 4.48 -0.92 6.73
CA GLU A 103 5.91 -0.78 6.45
C GLU A 103 6.35 0.69 6.28
N TYR A 104 5.40 1.60 6.05
CA TYR A 104 5.68 3.01 5.79
C TYR A 104 5.03 3.94 6.80
N LEU A 105 4.37 3.42 7.84
CA LEU A 105 3.71 4.23 8.84
C LEU A 105 4.69 4.70 9.91
N LYS A 106 5.02 5.97 9.85
CA LYS A 106 5.75 6.70 10.89
C LYS A 106 4.74 7.48 11.72
N GLU A 107 5.01 7.66 13.01
CA GLU A 107 4.18 8.51 13.88
C GLU A 107 3.95 9.88 13.24
N ASN A 108 2.74 10.36 13.34
CA ASN A 108 2.26 11.62 12.77
C ASN A 108 2.09 11.63 11.25
N THR A 109 2.25 10.50 10.56
CA THR A 109 1.94 10.41 9.13
C THR A 109 0.44 10.60 8.91
N GLU A 110 0.08 11.49 8.01
CA GLU A 110 -1.31 11.68 7.58
C GLU A 110 -1.68 10.63 6.54
N VAL A 111 -2.83 10.01 6.72
CA VAL A 111 -3.33 8.93 5.87
C VAL A 111 -4.82 9.10 5.64
N ASP A 112 -5.36 8.38 4.68
CA ASP A 112 -6.80 8.24 4.54
C ASP A 112 -7.23 6.88 5.08
N VAL A 113 -8.16 6.87 6.03
CA VAL A 113 -8.77 5.65 6.53
C VAL A 113 -10.08 5.42 5.80
N LEU A 114 -10.21 4.26 5.19
CA LEU A 114 -11.40 3.88 4.45
C LEU A 114 -12.40 3.20 5.39
N TYR A 115 -13.63 3.71 5.37
CA TYR A 115 -14.76 3.17 6.12
C TYR A 115 -15.69 2.45 5.17
N ILE A 116 -15.96 1.19 5.45
CA ILE A 116 -16.94 0.37 4.74
C ILE A 116 -17.99 -0.06 5.74
N ASP A 117 -19.28 0.16 5.41
CA ASP A 117 -20.40 -0.11 6.31
C ASP A 117 -20.22 0.60 7.67
N SER A 118 -19.77 1.85 7.64
CA SER A 118 -19.50 2.69 8.82
C SER A 118 -18.43 2.17 9.78
N ALA A 119 -17.61 1.23 9.33
CA ALA A 119 -16.50 0.69 10.12
C ALA A 119 -15.15 0.98 9.45
N PRO A 120 -14.12 1.39 10.21
CA PRO A 120 -12.78 1.54 9.66
C PRO A 120 -12.29 0.19 9.15
N THR A 121 -11.81 0.14 7.91
CA THR A 121 -11.51 -1.13 7.23
C THR A 121 -10.07 -1.22 6.75
N THR A 122 -9.53 -0.17 6.17
CA THR A 122 -8.15 -0.15 5.68
C THR A 122 -7.62 1.27 5.57
N VAL A 123 -6.36 1.41 5.22
CA VAL A 123 -5.62 2.67 5.18
C VAL A 123 -5.04 2.87 3.79
N GLU A 124 -5.13 4.09 3.29
CA GLU A 124 -4.39 4.52 2.10
C GLU A 124 -3.29 5.50 2.52
N LEU A 125 -2.07 5.18 2.12
CA LEU A 125 -0.90 6.03 2.35
C LEU A 125 -0.85 7.17 1.34
N PRO A 126 -0.18 8.30 1.68
CA PRO A 126 0.26 9.21 0.64
C PRO A 126 1.20 8.49 -0.33
N ASN A 127 1.25 8.94 -1.57
CA ASN A 127 2.08 8.30 -2.60
C ASN A 127 3.58 8.33 -2.26
N PHE A 128 3.99 9.32 -1.47
CA PHE A 128 5.40 9.52 -1.10
C PHE A 128 5.51 9.73 0.40
N VAL A 129 6.55 9.13 0.99
CA VAL A 129 6.88 9.34 2.40
C VAL A 129 8.36 9.65 2.53
N GLU A 130 8.70 10.36 3.59
CA GLU A 130 10.09 10.66 3.95
C GLU A 130 10.45 9.90 5.22
N LEU A 131 11.43 9.02 5.12
CA LEU A 131 11.83 8.14 6.21
C LEU A 131 13.34 8.15 6.38
N ALA A 132 13.80 8.09 7.63
CA ALA A 132 15.21 8.00 7.93
C ALA A 132 15.74 6.58 7.72
N VAL A 133 16.96 6.47 7.25
CA VAL A 133 17.66 5.18 7.15
C VAL A 133 18.10 4.77 8.56
N ALA A 134 17.54 3.67 9.05
CA ALA A 134 17.90 3.14 10.37
C ALA A 134 19.16 2.28 10.31
N ARG A 135 19.36 1.53 9.22
CA ARG A 135 20.50 0.64 9.06
C ARG A 135 20.83 0.43 7.58
N THR A 136 22.09 0.59 7.25
CA THR A 136 22.66 0.25 5.94
C THR A 136 24.18 0.15 6.04
N ASP A 137 24.80 -0.41 5.02
CA ASP A 137 26.26 -0.41 4.94
C ASP A 137 26.79 1.02 4.76
N PRO A 138 28.02 1.34 5.24
CA PRO A 138 28.59 2.66 5.08
C PRO A 138 28.68 3.08 3.61
N GLY A 139 28.45 4.36 3.35
CA GLY A 139 28.62 4.93 2.03
C GLY A 139 30.08 4.91 1.58
N VAL A 140 30.32 4.53 0.33
CA VAL A 140 31.65 4.47 -0.26
C VAL A 140 31.77 5.55 -1.33
N ARG A 141 32.84 6.36 -1.25
CA ARG A 141 33.14 7.39 -2.26
C ARG A 141 33.53 6.74 -3.58
N GLY A 142 32.98 7.24 -4.67
CA GLY A 142 33.32 6.78 -6.03
C GLY A 142 32.42 5.71 -6.58
N ASP A 143 31.59 5.07 -5.77
CA ASP A 143 30.67 4.01 -6.24
C ASP A 143 29.48 4.55 -7.02
N THR A 144 29.21 5.86 -6.96
CA THR A 144 28.12 6.51 -7.68
C THR A 144 28.26 6.42 -9.21
N ALA A 145 29.49 6.27 -9.71
CA ALA A 145 29.75 6.20 -11.15
C ALA A 145 29.28 4.90 -11.81
N GLN A 146 28.99 3.85 -11.02
CA GLN A 146 28.62 2.53 -11.54
C GLN A 146 27.14 2.17 -11.32
N GLY A 147 26.36 3.07 -10.72
CA GLY A 147 24.92 2.86 -10.55
C GLY A 147 24.52 1.69 -9.65
N GLY A 148 25.41 1.22 -8.80
CA GLY A 148 25.14 0.14 -7.86
C GLY A 148 24.17 0.57 -6.76
N THR A 149 23.45 -0.40 -6.22
CA THR A 149 22.53 -0.19 -5.09
C THR A 149 22.87 -1.14 -3.93
N LYS A 150 22.35 -0.81 -2.77
CA LYS A 150 22.46 -1.63 -1.56
C LYS A 150 21.13 -1.59 -0.80
N PRO A 151 20.82 -2.61 0.00
CA PRO A 151 19.63 -2.57 0.85
C PRO A 151 19.83 -1.59 2.01
N ALA A 152 18.78 -0.85 2.32
CA ALA A 152 18.70 0.00 3.50
C ALA A 152 17.41 -0.31 4.26
N THR A 153 17.51 -0.50 5.57
CA THR A 153 16.36 -0.65 6.44
C THR A 153 15.98 0.73 6.96
N LEU A 154 14.75 1.14 6.71
CA LEU A 154 14.22 2.44 7.14
C LEU A 154 13.71 2.37 8.58
N GLU A 155 13.45 3.52 9.18
CA GLU A 155 12.99 3.63 10.57
C GLU A 155 11.69 2.88 10.86
N THR A 156 10.88 2.62 9.84
CA THR A 156 9.62 1.87 9.94
C THR A 156 9.80 0.36 9.75
N GLY A 157 10.99 -0.10 9.43
CA GLY A 157 11.29 -1.50 9.14
C GLY A 157 11.25 -1.87 7.67
N ALA A 158 10.78 -0.99 6.79
CA ALA A 158 10.80 -1.24 5.35
C ALA A 158 12.23 -1.34 4.83
N VAL A 159 12.47 -2.28 3.91
CA VAL A 159 13.77 -2.42 3.24
C VAL A 159 13.64 -1.92 1.81
N VAL A 160 14.49 -0.99 1.43
CA VAL A 160 14.51 -0.41 0.08
C VAL A 160 15.92 -0.47 -0.51
N GLN A 161 15.99 -0.58 -1.84
CA GLN A 161 17.27 -0.49 -2.55
C GLN A 161 17.63 0.98 -2.73
N VAL A 162 18.80 1.36 -2.26
CA VAL A 162 19.28 2.74 -2.26
C VAL A 162 20.65 2.85 -2.92
N PRO A 163 21.05 4.03 -3.40
CA PRO A 163 22.40 4.25 -3.92
C PRO A 163 23.47 3.97 -2.86
N LEU A 164 24.65 3.58 -3.29
CA LEU A 164 25.75 3.18 -2.41
C LEU A 164 26.23 4.33 -1.51
N PHE A 165 26.03 5.58 -1.90
CA PHE A 165 26.51 6.75 -1.11
C PHE A 165 25.69 7.04 0.15
N LEU A 166 24.52 6.44 0.32
CA LEU A 166 23.66 6.71 1.47
C LEU A 166 24.22 6.13 2.76
N ASN A 167 23.99 6.85 3.84
CA ASN A 167 24.43 6.50 5.20
C ASN A 167 23.25 6.39 6.15
N GLU A 168 23.46 5.72 7.28
CA GLU A 168 22.51 5.70 8.37
C GLU A 168 22.20 7.13 8.83
N GLY A 169 20.93 7.40 9.10
CA GLY A 169 20.45 8.72 9.50
C GLY A 169 20.04 9.64 8.35
N ASP A 170 20.42 9.31 7.11
CA ASP A 170 19.95 10.07 5.94
C ASP A 170 18.43 9.97 5.82
N LEU A 171 17.78 11.08 5.50
CA LEU A 171 16.34 11.12 5.24
C LEU A 171 16.11 10.91 3.74
N VAL A 172 15.32 9.91 3.42
CA VAL A 172 15.06 9.52 2.03
C VAL A 172 13.57 9.58 1.69
N LYS A 173 13.29 9.90 0.45
CA LYS A 173 11.93 9.89 -0.10
C LYS A 173 11.69 8.57 -0.82
N VAL A 174 10.57 7.93 -0.50
CA VAL A 174 10.19 6.63 -1.04
C VAL A 174 8.79 6.71 -1.64
N ASP A 175 8.59 6.07 -2.79
CA ASP A 175 7.27 5.87 -3.37
C ASP A 175 6.60 4.68 -2.67
N THR A 176 5.52 4.93 -1.96
CA THR A 176 4.81 3.88 -1.20
C THR A 176 4.09 2.87 -2.10
N ARG A 177 3.83 3.25 -3.35
CA ARG A 177 3.14 2.38 -4.32
C ARG A 177 4.06 1.29 -4.88
N THR A 178 5.35 1.58 -5.01
CA THR A 178 6.34 0.71 -5.62
C THR A 178 7.42 0.23 -4.64
N GLY A 179 7.62 0.93 -3.53
CA GLY A 179 8.73 0.70 -2.61
C GLY A 179 10.06 1.24 -3.10
N GLU A 180 10.06 2.09 -4.13
CA GLU A 180 11.27 2.60 -4.74
C GLU A 180 11.79 3.87 -4.05
N TYR A 181 13.11 3.92 -3.90
CA TYR A 181 13.83 5.12 -3.48
C TYR A 181 13.75 6.19 -4.59
N LEU A 182 13.42 7.41 -4.21
CA LEU A 182 13.28 8.53 -5.16
C LEU A 182 14.37 9.60 -4.98
N GLY A 183 14.97 9.70 -3.81
CA GLY A 183 16.00 10.70 -3.58
C GLY A 183 16.31 10.89 -2.11
N ARG A 184 17.47 11.49 -1.83
CA ARG A 184 17.82 11.92 -0.48
C ARG A 184 17.26 13.33 -0.24
N VAL A 185 16.51 13.47 0.86
CA VAL A 185 15.91 14.74 1.27
C VAL A 185 16.87 15.53 2.14
N ALA A 186 17.56 14.85 3.08
CA ALA A 186 18.52 15.45 3.97
C ALA A 186 19.58 14.45 4.37
N THR A 187 20.78 14.94 4.66
CA THR A 187 21.86 14.12 5.21
C THR A 187 21.68 13.94 6.72
N ALA A 188 22.28 12.88 7.26
CA ALA A 188 22.36 12.67 8.70
C ALA A 188 23.04 13.87 9.38
N SER A 189 22.45 14.31 10.50
CA SER A 189 22.99 15.41 11.31
C SER A 189 23.95 14.90 12.39
#